data_5930bd5a0885af5bb65dd1232077adb3
#
_entry.id   5930bd5a0885af5bb65dd1232077adb3
#
_cell.length_a   1.000
_cell.length_b   1.000
_cell.length_c   1.000
_cell.angle_alpha   90.00
_cell.angle_beta   90.00
_cell.angle_gamma   90.00
#
_symmetry.space_group_name_H-M   'P 1'
#
loop_
_entity.id
_entity.type
_entity.pdbx_description
1 polymer ?
#
loop_
_entity_poly.entity_id
_entity_poly.type
_entity_poly.pdbx_seq_one_letter_code
_entity_poly.pdbx_strand_id
1 'polypeptide(L)'
;MSLTLEKGSLYVLLGATLSGKTSLMRLMAGLDQPTSGEILMNGQSVLKTPVQKRNIAMVYQQFINYPGFTVYENIASPLRVAGVNKKAIDIQVREAADLMKLTPYLDRGVLNLSGGQQQRTALARALVKGAELVLLDEPLANLDYKLREELRIELPRIFAEAGAIFVYATTEPQEALLLGGRTVTLREGSVTQFGKTIDVYNNPTNLETAQTFSDPPMNVIPMQKRGVDFTFSDGQVSCPKDLLGLPDGAYNIGIRPHHLMLNQSEATTLKIQAPVSSTEISGSETFIHVSQDDLKLVVLTHGVHRVGIGDHIDIYLDPSKFFIFDQHDALVSAPNVGIA
;
A
#
# COMPACT_ATOMS: atom_id res chain seq x y z
N MET A 1 11.59 3.49 16.38
CA MET A 1 10.23 3.56 15.80
C MET A 1 9.22 3.77 16.91
N SER A 2 8.28 4.72 16.78
CA SER A 2 7.17 4.92 17.72
C SER A 2 5.89 5.11 16.94
N LEU A 3 4.84 4.32 17.26
CA LEU A 3 3.53 4.36 16.62
C LEU A 3 2.46 4.26 17.69
N THR A 4 1.38 5.03 17.55
CA THR A 4 0.19 4.91 18.38
C THR A 4 -0.98 4.52 17.51
N LEU A 5 -1.66 3.43 17.87
CA LEU A 5 -2.83 2.92 17.17
C LEU A 5 -4.08 3.17 18.01
N GLU A 6 -5.09 3.78 17.40
CA GLU A 6 -6.34 4.17 18.04
C GLU A 6 -7.42 3.11 17.79
N LYS A 7 -8.27 2.86 18.78
CA LYS A 7 -9.36 1.89 18.68
C LYS A 7 -10.34 2.26 17.55
N GLY A 8 -10.81 1.24 16.84
CA GLY A 8 -11.74 1.43 15.71
C GLY A 8 -11.11 2.03 14.46
N SER A 9 -9.77 2.03 14.37
CA SER A 9 -9.06 2.62 13.24
C SER A 9 -8.35 1.57 12.40
N LEU A 10 -8.22 1.87 11.12
CA LEU A 10 -7.46 1.08 10.16
C LEU A 10 -6.09 1.73 9.89
N TYR A 11 -5.06 0.91 9.98
CA TYR A 11 -3.68 1.27 9.69
C TYR A 11 -3.13 0.39 8.57
N VAL A 12 -2.61 1.00 7.53
CA VAL A 12 -1.94 0.30 6.44
C VAL A 12 -0.44 0.41 6.61
N LEU A 13 0.26 -0.71 6.69
CA LEU A 13 1.71 -0.77 6.62
C LEU A 13 2.10 -0.95 5.15
N LEU A 14 2.59 0.12 4.53
CA LEU A 14 2.98 0.13 3.12
C LEU A 14 4.51 0.14 2.98
N GLY A 15 5.02 -0.69 2.10
CA GLY A 15 6.45 -0.74 1.80
C GLY A 15 6.82 -1.96 0.98
N ALA A 16 7.98 -1.92 0.35
CA ALA A 16 8.49 -3.04 -0.45
C ALA A 16 8.67 -4.32 0.39
N THR A 17 8.87 -5.44 -0.28
CA THR A 17 9.29 -6.68 0.38
C THR A 17 10.56 -6.42 1.19
N LEU A 18 10.66 -7.02 2.38
CA LEU A 18 11.73 -6.82 3.36
C LEU A 18 11.80 -5.43 4.03
N SER A 19 10.81 -4.56 3.84
CA SER A 19 10.76 -3.26 4.53
C SER A 19 10.51 -3.35 6.04
N GLY A 20 10.18 -4.53 6.58
CA GLY A 20 9.96 -4.76 8.02
C GLY A 20 8.49 -4.86 8.44
N LYS A 21 7.51 -4.86 7.51
CA LYS A 21 6.06 -4.97 7.80
C LYS A 21 5.73 -6.17 8.67
N THR A 22 6.06 -7.38 8.19
CA THR A 22 5.84 -8.64 8.91
C THR A 22 6.54 -8.66 10.26
N SER A 23 7.79 -8.17 10.36
CA SER A 23 8.53 -8.10 11.62
C SER A 23 7.82 -7.21 12.65
N LEU A 24 7.34 -6.03 12.22
CA LEU A 24 6.58 -5.13 13.08
C LEU A 24 5.29 -5.79 13.58
N MET A 25 4.56 -6.47 12.69
CA MET A 25 3.33 -7.18 13.06
C MET A 25 3.62 -8.35 14.02
N ARG A 26 4.71 -9.09 13.85
CA ARG A 26 5.12 -10.17 14.76
C ARG A 26 5.47 -9.63 16.15
N LEU A 27 6.10 -8.45 16.24
CA LEU A 27 6.34 -7.75 17.50
C LEU A 27 5.02 -7.35 18.18
N MET A 28 4.07 -6.76 17.43
CA MET A 28 2.73 -6.41 17.94
C MET A 28 2.00 -7.67 18.45
N ALA A 29 2.07 -8.78 17.70
CA ALA A 29 1.46 -10.04 18.09
C ALA A 29 2.13 -10.68 19.31
N GLY A 30 3.37 -10.30 19.63
CA GLY A 30 4.17 -10.91 20.70
C GLY A 30 4.81 -12.24 20.31
N LEU A 31 4.95 -12.49 19.02
CA LEU A 31 5.64 -13.65 18.47
C LEU A 31 7.16 -13.46 18.51
N ASP A 32 7.60 -12.22 18.37
CA ASP A 32 8.99 -11.82 18.53
C ASP A 32 9.11 -10.81 19.70
N GLN A 33 10.28 -10.73 20.29
CA GLN A 33 10.58 -9.76 21.35
C GLN A 33 11.44 -8.62 20.79
N PRO A 34 11.13 -7.35 21.09
CA PRO A 34 11.96 -6.24 20.67
C PRO A 34 13.30 -6.26 21.43
N THR A 35 14.37 -5.86 20.76
CA THR A 35 15.70 -5.70 21.39
C THR A 35 15.69 -4.56 22.42
N SER A 36 14.86 -3.53 22.18
CA SER A 36 14.69 -2.37 23.07
C SER A 36 13.33 -1.72 22.82
N GLY A 37 12.91 -0.86 23.74
CA GLY A 37 11.63 -0.18 23.68
C GLY A 37 10.50 -0.94 24.37
N GLU A 38 9.26 -0.48 24.17
CA GLU A 38 8.07 -1.01 24.82
C GLU A 38 6.92 -1.21 23.84
N ILE A 39 6.06 -2.17 24.14
CA ILE A 39 4.78 -2.37 23.46
C ILE A 39 3.70 -2.26 24.51
N LEU A 40 2.84 -1.24 24.36
CA LEU A 40 1.76 -0.96 25.28
C LEU A 40 0.42 -1.32 24.65
N MET A 41 -0.47 -1.96 25.40
CA MET A 41 -1.86 -2.20 25.06
C MET A 41 -2.73 -1.61 26.18
N ASN A 42 -3.58 -0.66 25.83
CA ASN A 42 -4.39 0.09 26.81
C ASN A 42 -3.53 0.72 27.96
N GLY A 43 -2.35 1.23 27.60
CA GLY A 43 -1.40 1.86 28.55
C GLY A 43 -0.59 0.88 29.41
N GLN A 44 -0.78 -0.43 29.25
CA GLN A 44 -0.04 -1.47 29.99
C GLN A 44 0.96 -2.19 29.09
N SER A 45 2.17 -2.41 29.62
CA SER A 45 3.20 -3.17 28.89
C SER A 45 2.79 -4.63 28.71
N VAL A 46 2.82 -5.09 27.43
CA VAL A 46 2.50 -6.46 27.07
C VAL A 46 3.72 -7.33 26.75
N LEU A 47 4.94 -6.83 26.97
CA LEU A 47 6.17 -7.56 26.65
C LEU A 47 6.26 -8.92 27.34
N LYS A 48 5.79 -8.99 28.60
CA LYS A 48 5.77 -10.25 29.40
C LYS A 48 4.46 -11.03 29.24
N THR A 49 3.49 -10.51 28.50
CA THR A 49 2.19 -11.18 28.32
C THR A 49 2.30 -12.25 27.24
N PRO A 50 2.05 -13.53 27.55
CA PRO A 50 2.05 -14.60 26.56
C PRO A 50 1.06 -14.31 25.43
N VAL A 51 1.40 -14.72 24.20
CA VAL A 51 0.60 -14.48 22.98
C VAL A 51 -0.86 -14.94 23.15
N GLN A 52 -1.06 -16.10 23.83
CA GLN A 52 -2.40 -16.67 24.06
C GLN A 52 -3.29 -15.80 24.94
N LYS A 53 -2.70 -14.90 25.74
CA LYS A 53 -3.40 -13.98 26.63
C LYS A 53 -3.57 -12.59 26.01
N ARG A 54 -2.96 -12.31 24.85
CA ARG A 54 -3.18 -11.10 24.08
C ARG A 54 -4.46 -11.23 23.27
N ASN A 55 -5.33 -10.26 23.33
CA ASN A 55 -6.56 -10.24 22.53
C ASN A 55 -6.28 -9.80 21.09
N ILE A 56 -5.51 -10.60 20.35
CA ILE A 56 -4.99 -10.31 19.01
C ILE A 56 -5.35 -11.47 18.07
N ALA A 57 -5.77 -11.15 16.85
CA ALA A 57 -5.87 -12.09 15.73
C ALA A 57 -4.79 -11.75 14.70
N MET A 58 -4.16 -12.75 14.09
CA MET A 58 -3.20 -12.56 13.02
C MET A 58 -3.46 -13.52 11.87
N VAL A 59 -3.51 -12.97 10.66
CA VAL A 59 -3.50 -13.72 9.40
C VAL A 59 -2.14 -13.50 8.77
N TYR A 60 -1.41 -14.61 8.60
CA TYR A 60 -0.08 -14.58 7.97
C TYR A 60 -0.20 -14.59 6.46
N GLN A 61 0.80 -14.11 5.77
CA GLN A 61 0.94 -14.21 4.31
C GLN A 61 0.81 -15.67 3.83
N GLN A 62 1.44 -16.61 4.54
CA GLN A 62 1.17 -18.04 4.39
C GLN A 62 -0.01 -18.39 5.32
N PHE A 63 -1.23 -18.38 4.77
CA PHE A 63 -2.43 -18.69 5.53
C PHE A 63 -2.31 -20.04 6.25
N ILE A 64 -2.35 -20.01 7.58
CA ILE A 64 -2.25 -21.20 8.43
C ILE A 64 -3.65 -21.62 8.84
N ASN A 65 -4.10 -22.79 8.37
CA ASN A 65 -5.34 -23.42 8.80
C ASN A 65 -5.05 -24.69 9.60
N TYR A 66 -6.02 -25.16 10.36
CA TYR A 66 -5.95 -26.44 11.03
C TYR A 66 -6.26 -27.57 10.02
N PRO A 67 -5.26 -28.37 9.60
CA PRO A 67 -5.40 -29.28 8.46
C PRO A 67 -6.40 -30.42 8.69
N GLY A 68 -6.59 -30.82 9.94
CA GLY A 68 -7.56 -31.90 10.33
C GLY A 68 -9.00 -31.38 10.48
N PHE A 69 -9.27 -30.12 10.24
CA PHE A 69 -10.59 -29.53 10.44
C PHE A 69 -11.27 -29.22 9.11
N THR A 70 -12.60 -29.21 9.12
CA THR A 70 -13.42 -28.64 8.06
C THR A 70 -13.27 -27.11 8.05
N VAL A 71 -13.82 -26.44 6.99
CA VAL A 71 -13.92 -24.99 6.94
C VAL A 71 -14.72 -24.47 8.13
N TYR A 72 -15.88 -25.08 8.41
CA TYR A 72 -16.72 -24.73 9.56
C TYR A 72 -15.92 -24.80 10.88
N GLU A 73 -15.22 -25.88 11.10
CA GLU A 73 -14.45 -26.09 12.33
C GLU A 73 -13.27 -25.14 12.47
N ASN A 74 -12.60 -24.81 11.35
CA ASN A 74 -11.56 -23.78 11.33
C ASN A 74 -12.12 -22.44 11.78
N ILE A 75 -13.23 -21.99 11.20
CA ILE A 75 -13.86 -20.71 11.53
C ILE A 75 -14.38 -20.74 12.98
N ALA A 76 -15.03 -21.84 13.40
CA ALA A 76 -15.58 -22.01 14.75
C ALA A 76 -14.52 -22.09 15.86
N SER A 77 -13.28 -22.43 15.53
CA SER A 77 -12.24 -22.75 16.52
C SER A 77 -12.00 -21.67 17.58
N PRO A 78 -11.85 -20.37 17.25
CA PRO A 78 -11.64 -19.34 18.28
C PRO A 78 -12.87 -19.13 19.17
N LEU A 79 -14.07 -19.28 18.61
CA LEU A 79 -15.32 -19.15 19.37
C LEU A 79 -15.51 -20.30 20.36
N ARG A 80 -15.11 -21.52 19.97
CA ARG A 80 -15.10 -22.68 20.88
C ARG A 80 -14.13 -22.47 22.05
N VAL A 81 -12.93 -21.97 21.76
CA VAL A 81 -11.92 -21.65 22.81
C VAL A 81 -12.44 -20.55 23.75
N ALA A 82 -13.17 -19.57 23.22
CA ALA A 82 -13.80 -18.50 24.01
C ALA A 82 -15.04 -18.98 24.81
N GLY A 83 -15.47 -20.25 24.68
CA GLY A 83 -16.62 -20.78 25.40
C GLY A 83 -17.98 -20.28 24.89
N VAL A 84 -18.05 -19.78 23.66
CA VAL A 84 -19.32 -19.34 23.05
C VAL A 84 -20.27 -20.51 22.87
N ASN A 85 -21.57 -20.32 23.11
CA ASN A 85 -22.57 -21.36 22.98
C ASN A 85 -22.74 -21.82 21.50
N LYS A 86 -23.13 -23.10 21.30
CA LYS A 86 -23.20 -23.72 19.98
C LYS A 86 -24.11 -22.98 18.98
N LYS A 87 -25.23 -22.42 19.43
CA LYS A 87 -26.15 -21.69 18.54
C LYS A 87 -25.53 -20.39 18.04
N ALA A 88 -24.87 -19.65 18.94
CA ALA A 88 -24.18 -18.41 18.57
C ALA A 88 -22.98 -18.69 17.66
N ILE A 89 -22.22 -19.79 17.89
CA ILE A 89 -21.15 -20.23 17.00
C ILE A 89 -21.70 -20.49 15.59
N ASP A 90 -22.79 -21.23 15.44
CA ASP A 90 -23.34 -21.56 14.12
C ASP A 90 -23.74 -20.28 13.34
N ILE A 91 -24.37 -19.31 14.01
CA ILE A 91 -24.74 -18.03 13.41
C ILE A 91 -23.49 -17.29 12.92
N GLN A 92 -22.52 -17.04 13.81
CA GLN A 92 -21.34 -16.26 13.47
C GLN A 92 -20.46 -16.93 12.40
N VAL A 93 -20.35 -18.26 12.43
CA VAL A 93 -19.60 -19.02 11.41
C VAL A 93 -20.27 -18.88 10.04
N ARG A 94 -21.60 -18.99 9.97
CA ARG A 94 -22.32 -18.86 8.69
C ARG A 94 -22.26 -17.44 8.14
N GLU A 95 -22.40 -16.43 8.99
CA GLU A 95 -22.26 -15.02 8.60
C GLU A 95 -20.84 -14.75 8.02
N ALA A 96 -19.79 -15.21 8.72
CA ALA A 96 -18.43 -15.06 8.23
C ALA A 96 -18.15 -15.90 6.97
N ALA A 97 -18.75 -17.08 6.85
CA ALA A 97 -18.60 -17.91 5.66
C ALA A 97 -19.35 -17.30 4.45
N ASP A 98 -20.50 -16.70 4.64
CA ASP A 98 -21.22 -16.02 3.58
C ASP A 98 -20.46 -14.81 3.07
N LEU A 99 -19.97 -13.97 3.99
CA LEU A 99 -19.12 -12.83 3.69
C LEU A 99 -17.88 -13.24 2.86
N MET A 100 -17.25 -14.36 3.21
CA MET A 100 -16.07 -14.88 2.52
C MET A 100 -16.41 -15.82 1.36
N LYS A 101 -17.70 -15.96 0.97
CA LYS A 101 -18.17 -16.88 -0.08
C LYS A 101 -17.71 -18.32 0.13
N LEU A 102 -17.72 -18.77 1.39
CA LEU A 102 -17.30 -20.11 1.82
C LEU A 102 -18.49 -21.02 2.17
N THR A 103 -19.72 -20.50 2.18
CA THR A 103 -20.93 -21.26 2.55
C THR A 103 -21.04 -22.63 1.87
N PRO A 104 -20.75 -22.78 0.54
CA PRO A 104 -20.83 -24.09 -0.13
C PRO A 104 -19.71 -25.07 0.29
N TYR A 105 -18.72 -24.63 1.06
CA TYR A 105 -17.53 -25.41 1.40
C TYR A 105 -17.43 -25.71 2.88
N LEU A 106 -18.40 -25.32 3.71
CA LEU A 106 -18.34 -25.42 5.17
C LEU A 106 -17.99 -26.82 5.69
N ASP A 107 -18.51 -27.85 5.03
CA ASP A 107 -18.31 -29.26 5.44
C ASP A 107 -17.06 -29.89 4.80
N ARG A 108 -16.33 -29.16 3.95
CA ARG A 108 -15.11 -29.69 3.33
C ARG A 108 -13.92 -29.56 4.27
N GLY A 109 -13.04 -30.56 4.23
CA GLY A 109 -11.73 -30.47 4.85
C GLY A 109 -10.89 -29.36 4.19
N VAL A 110 -10.21 -28.55 4.99
CA VAL A 110 -9.49 -27.37 4.51
C VAL A 110 -8.40 -27.71 3.49
N LEU A 111 -7.78 -28.88 3.57
CA LEU A 111 -6.77 -29.35 2.59
C LEU A 111 -7.34 -29.62 1.19
N ASN A 112 -8.67 -29.80 1.08
CA ASN A 112 -9.36 -30.02 -0.20
C ASN A 112 -9.84 -28.73 -0.86
N LEU A 113 -9.33 -27.58 -0.41
CA LEU A 113 -9.66 -26.26 -0.90
C LEU A 113 -8.54 -25.69 -1.77
N SER A 114 -8.90 -24.79 -2.70
CA SER A 114 -7.91 -23.96 -3.40
C SER A 114 -7.18 -23.03 -2.43
N GLY A 115 -5.99 -22.55 -2.80
CA GLY A 115 -5.22 -21.60 -1.99
C GLY A 115 -6.04 -20.36 -1.56
N GLY A 116 -6.79 -19.76 -2.49
CA GLY A 116 -7.67 -18.64 -2.18
C GLY A 116 -8.81 -19.00 -1.22
N GLN A 117 -9.39 -20.20 -1.31
CA GLN A 117 -10.40 -20.66 -0.33
C GLN A 117 -9.80 -20.87 1.06
N GLN A 118 -8.59 -21.41 1.13
CA GLN A 118 -7.86 -21.59 2.39
C GLN A 118 -7.53 -20.22 3.03
N GLN A 119 -7.11 -19.26 2.24
CA GLN A 119 -6.82 -17.89 2.70
C GLN A 119 -8.08 -17.22 3.27
N ARG A 120 -9.20 -17.31 2.55
CA ARG A 120 -10.50 -16.82 3.04
C ARG A 120 -10.95 -17.49 4.33
N THR A 121 -10.68 -18.79 4.49
CA THR A 121 -10.97 -19.52 5.72
C THR A 121 -10.16 -18.95 6.89
N ALA A 122 -8.87 -18.66 6.69
CA ALA A 122 -8.03 -18.04 7.70
C ALA A 122 -8.50 -16.62 8.06
N LEU A 123 -8.94 -15.84 7.07
CA LEU A 123 -9.47 -14.50 7.28
C LEU A 123 -10.81 -14.55 8.05
N ALA A 124 -11.76 -15.40 7.64
CA ALA A 124 -13.01 -15.62 8.36
C ALA A 124 -12.78 -15.99 9.83
N ARG A 125 -11.82 -16.88 10.08
CA ARG A 125 -11.43 -17.27 11.45
C ARG A 125 -10.88 -16.12 12.27
N ALA A 126 -10.11 -15.21 11.67
CA ALA A 126 -9.60 -14.02 12.34
C ALA A 126 -10.70 -13.04 12.71
N LEU A 127 -11.65 -12.84 11.82
CA LEU A 127 -12.78 -11.90 12.00
C LEU A 127 -13.73 -12.35 13.12
N VAL A 128 -14.13 -13.64 13.13
CA VAL A 128 -15.06 -14.16 14.17
C VAL A 128 -14.47 -14.16 15.58
N LYS A 129 -13.14 -14.03 15.71
CA LYS A 129 -12.49 -14.02 17.03
C LYS A 129 -12.90 -12.82 17.90
N GLY A 130 -13.33 -11.70 17.29
CA GLY A 130 -13.67 -10.47 18.01
C GLY A 130 -12.47 -9.88 18.76
N ALA A 131 -11.28 -9.97 18.17
CA ALA A 131 -10.04 -9.45 18.76
C ALA A 131 -10.00 -7.91 18.77
N GLU A 132 -9.34 -7.32 19.77
CA GLU A 132 -9.15 -5.87 19.85
C GLU A 132 -8.15 -5.37 18.79
N LEU A 133 -7.18 -6.22 18.39
CA LEU A 133 -6.20 -5.95 17.36
C LEU A 133 -6.18 -7.09 16.35
N VAL A 134 -6.41 -6.77 15.08
CA VAL A 134 -6.39 -7.71 13.96
C VAL A 134 -5.24 -7.32 13.03
N LEU A 135 -4.30 -8.26 12.86
CA LEU A 135 -3.11 -8.10 12.03
C LEU A 135 -3.27 -8.94 10.75
N LEU A 136 -3.18 -8.30 9.60
CA LEU A 136 -3.41 -8.91 8.28
C LEU A 136 -2.16 -8.71 7.42
N ASP A 137 -1.38 -9.77 7.23
CA ASP A 137 -0.13 -9.72 6.46
C ASP A 137 -0.38 -10.15 5.03
N GLU A 138 -0.47 -9.19 4.11
CA GLU A 138 -0.77 -9.35 2.69
C GLU A 138 -1.99 -10.29 2.45
N PRO A 139 -3.16 -10.00 3.06
CA PRO A 139 -4.26 -10.97 3.15
C PRO A 139 -4.96 -11.22 1.80
N LEU A 140 -4.68 -10.47 0.75
CA LEU A 140 -5.30 -10.61 -0.57
C LEU A 140 -4.33 -11.10 -1.66
N ALA A 141 -3.04 -11.27 -1.36
CA ALA A 141 -2.00 -11.53 -2.36
C ALA A 141 -2.23 -12.81 -3.20
N ASN A 142 -2.82 -13.86 -2.62
CA ASN A 142 -3.00 -15.17 -3.27
C ASN A 142 -4.43 -15.39 -3.80
N LEU A 143 -5.24 -14.33 -3.92
CA LEU A 143 -6.59 -14.40 -4.44
C LEU A 143 -6.63 -14.17 -5.96
N ASP A 144 -7.62 -14.78 -6.63
CA ASP A 144 -7.94 -14.41 -7.99
C ASP A 144 -8.41 -12.95 -8.09
N TYR A 145 -8.22 -12.34 -9.26
CA TYR A 145 -8.49 -10.91 -9.48
C TYR A 145 -9.92 -10.51 -9.07
N LYS A 146 -10.93 -11.26 -9.51
CA LYS A 146 -12.33 -10.90 -9.26
C LYS A 146 -12.65 -10.85 -7.77
N LEU A 147 -12.21 -11.86 -7.04
CA LEU A 147 -12.44 -11.95 -5.61
C LEU A 147 -11.63 -10.90 -4.83
N ARG A 148 -10.39 -10.62 -5.28
CA ARG A 148 -9.57 -9.56 -4.68
C ARG A 148 -10.30 -8.23 -4.76
N GLU A 149 -10.84 -7.87 -5.94
CA GLU A 149 -11.61 -6.63 -6.11
C GLU A 149 -12.88 -6.59 -5.23
N GLU A 150 -13.62 -7.70 -5.17
CA GLU A 150 -14.80 -7.77 -4.30
C GLU A 150 -14.43 -7.56 -2.81
N LEU A 151 -13.38 -8.23 -2.32
CA LEU A 151 -12.95 -8.10 -0.93
C LEU A 151 -12.33 -6.73 -0.64
N ARG A 152 -11.64 -6.11 -1.59
CA ARG A 152 -11.13 -4.74 -1.45
C ARG A 152 -12.24 -3.74 -1.13
N ILE A 153 -13.43 -3.92 -1.70
CA ILE A 153 -14.59 -3.06 -1.45
C ILE A 153 -15.26 -3.38 -0.11
N GLU A 154 -15.35 -4.67 0.24
CA GLU A 154 -16.07 -5.12 1.44
C GLU A 154 -15.24 -4.95 2.74
N LEU A 155 -13.93 -5.16 2.69
CA LEU A 155 -13.08 -5.12 3.89
C LEU A 155 -13.14 -3.79 4.65
N PRO A 156 -13.10 -2.61 4.03
CA PRO A 156 -13.19 -1.33 4.75
C PRO A 156 -14.47 -1.23 5.57
N ARG A 157 -15.59 -1.70 5.03
CA ARG A 157 -16.89 -1.73 5.72
C ARG A 157 -16.85 -2.66 6.93
N ILE A 158 -16.32 -3.88 6.74
CA ILE A 158 -16.18 -4.87 7.81
C ILE A 158 -15.30 -4.31 8.94
N PHE A 159 -14.21 -3.66 8.59
CA PHE A 159 -13.28 -3.07 9.57
C PHE A 159 -13.97 -1.95 10.36
N ALA A 160 -14.75 -1.10 9.69
CA ALA A 160 -15.49 -0.03 10.36
C ALA A 160 -16.57 -0.57 11.33
N GLU A 161 -17.29 -1.63 10.95
CA GLU A 161 -18.34 -2.25 11.76
C GLU A 161 -17.79 -3.03 12.96
N ALA A 162 -16.61 -3.64 12.85
CA ALA A 162 -16.02 -4.47 13.90
C ALA A 162 -15.51 -3.69 15.13
N GLY A 163 -15.21 -2.39 14.98
CA GLY A 163 -14.73 -1.54 16.08
C GLY A 163 -13.37 -1.93 16.67
N ALA A 164 -12.64 -2.84 16.03
CA ALA A 164 -11.30 -3.27 16.38
C ALA A 164 -10.24 -2.33 15.77
N ILE A 165 -8.99 -2.51 16.19
CA ILE A 165 -7.84 -1.93 15.47
C ILE A 165 -7.45 -2.91 14.37
N PHE A 166 -7.40 -2.46 13.14
CA PHE A 166 -6.91 -3.25 12.01
C PHE A 166 -5.55 -2.73 11.56
N VAL A 167 -4.60 -3.64 11.42
CA VAL A 167 -3.29 -3.37 10.81
C VAL A 167 -3.16 -4.25 9.57
N TYR A 168 -3.12 -3.63 8.42
CA TYR A 168 -3.08 -4.28 7.12
C TYR A 168 -1.73 -4.02 6.46
N ALA A 169 -0.92 -5.04 6.26
CA ALA A 169 0.34 -4.91 5.54
C ALA A 169 0.16 -5.22 4.06
N THR A 170 0.73 -4.38 3.21
CA THR A 170 0.72 -4.57 1.75
C THR A 170 1.98 -3.99 1.10
N THR A 171 2.28 -4.50 -0.09
CA THR A 171 3.26 -3.90 -1.01
C THR A 171 2.59 -3.04 -2.07
N GLU A 172 1.26 -3.08 -2.20
CA GLU A 172 0.49 -2.41 -3.24
C GLU A 172 -0.02 -1.03 -2.79
N PRO A 173 0.46 0.09 -3.36
CA PRO A 173 -0.01 1.44 -3.01
C PRO A 173 -1.51 1.64 -3.25
N GLN A 174 -2.05 0.98 -4.29
CA GLN A 174 -3.47 1.03 -4.63
C GLN A 174 -4.35 0.46 -3.52
N GLU A 175 -3.91 -0.62 -2.84
CA GLU A 175 -4.64 -1.15 -1.68
C GLU A 175 -4.67 -0.14 -0.53
N ALA A 176 -3.55 0.54 -0.26
CA ALA A 176 -3.50 1.56 0.77
C ALA A 176 -4.47 2.71 0.50
N LEU A 177 -4.52 3.19 -0.74
CA LEU A 177 -5.44 4.27 -1.16
C LEU A 177 -6.90 3.84 -1.05
N LEU A 178 -7.23 2.62 -1.48
CA LEU A 178 -8.59 2.10 -1.49
C LEU A 178 -9.10 1.82 -0.07
N LEU A 179 -8.27 1.24 0.78
CA LEU A 179 -8.60 0.96 2.17
C LEU A 179 -8.74 2.26 3.00
N GLY A 180 -8.00 3.30 2.64
CA GLY A 180 -8.02 4.57 3.36
C GLY A 180 -7.40 4.48 4.75
N GLY A 181 -8.00 5.15 5.75
CA GLY A 181 -7.50 5.16 7.12
C GLY A 181 -6.19 5.93 7.27
N ARG A 182 -5.22 5.34 7.96
CA ARG A 182 -3.88 5.91 8.17
C ARG A 182 -2.82 4.97 7.61
N THR A 183 -1.82 5.51 6.97
CA THR A 183 -0.72 4.73 6.39
C THR A 183 0.59 5.01 7.12
N VAL A 184 1.31 3.94 7.39
CA VAL A 184 2.70 3.93 7.85
C VAL A 184 3.55 3.44 6.68
N THR A 185 4.34 4.30 6.09
CA THR A 185 5.31 3.89 5.08
C THR A 185 6.58 3.39 5.74
N LEU A 186 7.07 2.24 5.27
CA LEU A 186 8.19 1.52 5.86
C LEU A 186 9.29 1.25 4.84
N ARG A 187 10.53 1.48 5.26
CA ARG A 187 11.73 1.07 4.54
C ARG A 187 12.81 0.61 5.50
N GLU A 188 13.42 -0.54 5.22
CA GLU A 188 14.57 -1.07 5.96
C GLU A 188 14.37 -1.06 7.49
N GLY A 189 13.15 -1.39 7.96
CA GLY A 189 12.81 -1.42 9.37
C GLY A 189 12.52 -0.06 10.01
N SER A 190 12.51 1.02 9.23
CA SER A 190 12.23 2.38 9.69
C SER A 190 10.90 2.91 9.14
N VAL A 191 10.21 3.74 9.92
CA VAL A 191 9.05 4.50 9.44
C VAL A 191 9.54 5.73 8.71
N THR A 192 9.21 5.84 7.42
CA THR A 192 9.55 7.03 6.61
C THR A 192 8.50 8.12 6.75
N GLN A 193 7.23 7.73 6.89
CA GLN A 193 6.14 8.67 7.18
C GLN A 193 4.95 7.95 7.83
N PHE A 194 4.16 8.69 8.62
CA PHE A 194 2.91 8.23 9.21
C PHE A 194 1.87 9.35 9.19
N GLY A 195 0.68 9.06 8.65
CA GLY A 195 -0.40 10.04 8.54
C GLY A 195 -1.69 9.46 7.97
N LYS A 196 -2.68 10.32 7.70
CA LYS A 196 -3.84 9.91 6.91
C LYS A 196 -3.37 9.49 5.53
N THR A 197 -3.91 8.41 5.00
CA THR A 197 -3.46 7.81 3.73
C THR A 197 -3.39 8.83 2.60
N ILE A 198 -4.44 9.63 2.43
CA ILE A 198 -4.49 10.63 1.37
C ILE A 198 -3.47 11.77 1.57
N ASP A 199 -3.20 12.14 2.83
CA ASP A 199 -2.22 13.20 3.13
C ASP A 199 -0.80 12.69 2.85
N VAL A 200 -0.48 11.44 3.21
CA VAL A 200 0.82 10.82 2.92
C VAL A 200 1.03 10.68 1.41
N TYR A 201 -0.03 10.33 0.67
CA TYR A 201 0.01 10.24 -0.79
C TYR A 201 0.25 11.59 -1.45
N ASN A 202 -0.48 12.63 -1.03
CA ASN A 202 -0.40 13.96 -1.66
C ASN A 202 0.80 14.77 -1.19
N ASN A 203 1.25 14.60 0.05
CA ASN A 203 2.33 15.34 0.68
C ASN A 203 3.34 14.36 1.33
N PRO A 204 4.06 13.57 0.52
CA PRO A 204 5.12 12.71 1.04
C PRO A 204 6.24 13.57 1.63
N THR A 205 6.72 13.24 2.82
CA THR A 205 7.78 14.03 3.49
C THR A 205 9.13 13.94 2.79
N ASN A 206 9.34 12.89 2.01
CA ASN A 206 10.58 12.64 1.28
C ASN A 206 10.33 11.84 0.00
N LEU A 207 11.34 11.83 -0.85
CA LEU A 207 11.31 11.12 -2.15
C LEU A 207 11.03 9.62 -1.97
N GLU A 208 11.55 9.02 -0.93
CA GLU A 208 11.38 7.60 -0.63
C GLU A 208 9.90 7.24 -0.36
N THR A 209 9.21 8.05 0.44
CA THR A 209 7.77 7.90 0.66
C THR A 209 6.99 8.10 -0.62
N ALA A 210 7.36 9.09 -1.44
CA ALA A 210 6.73 9.37 -2.72
C ALA A 210 6.84 8.18 -3.69
N GLN A 211 8.01 7.54 -3.76
CA GLN A 211 8.25 6.36 -4.57
C GLN A 211 7.51 5.13 -4.03
N THR A 212 7.47 4.95 -2.70
CA THR A 212 6.73 3.86 -2.05
C THR A 212 5.23 3.93 -2.35
N PHE A 213 4.69 5.14 -2.50
CA PHE A 213 3.27 5.38 -2.78
C PHE A 213 2.95 5.49 -4.29
N SER A 214 3.83 5.05 -5.16
CA SER A 214 3.63 5.08 -6.61
C SER A 214 3.91 3.72 -7.25
N ASP A 215 2.99 3.25 -8.09
CA ASP A 215 3.15 2.04 -8.89
C ASP A 215 2.71 2.32 -10.33
N PRO A 216 3.63 2.32 -11.31
CA PRO A 216 5.10 2.23 -11.15
C PRO A 216 5.67 3.34 -10.25
N PRO A 217 6.92 3.15 -9.74
CA PRO A 217 7.56 4.16 -8.90
C PRO A 217 7.60 5.55 -9.54
N MET A 218 7.52 6.58 -8.71
CA MET A 218 7.61 7.97 -9.16
C MET A 218 8.88 8.20 -9.99
N ASN A 219 8.73 8.81 -11.15
CA ASN A 219 9.85 9.25 -11.96
C ASN A 219 10.61 10.37 -11.23
N VAL A 220 11.93 10.35 -11.32
CA VAL A 220 12.79 11.36 -10.69
C VAL A 220 13.70 11.95 -11.75
N ILE A 221 13.67 13.27 -11.89
CA ILE A 221 14.45 14.01 -12.87
C ILE A 221 15.30 15.02 -12.08
N PRO A 222 16.63 14.84 -12.03
CA PRO A 222 17.52 15.85 -11.45
C PRO A 222 17.48 17.14 -12.28
N MET A 223 17.20 18.27 -11.63
CA MET A 223 17.15 19.58 -12.28
C MET A 223 17.94 20.62 -11.49
N GLN A 224 18.46 21.59 -12.21
CA GLN A 224 19.13 22.75 -11.63
C GLN A 224 18.23 23.98 -11.73
N LYS A 225 17.86 24.57 -10.59
CA LYS A 225 17.16 25.86 -10.56
C LYS A 225 18.15 27.00 -10.70
N ARG A 226 17.86 27.93 -11.62
CA ARG A 226 18.60 29.20 -11.79
C ARG A 226 17.61 30.32 -12.08
N GLY A 227 17.47 31.25 -11.16
CA GLY A 227 16.52 32.36 -11.28
C GLY A 227 15.08 31.87 -11.44
N VAL A 228 14.50 32.13 -12.61
CA VAL A 228 13.09 31.78 -12.93
C VAL A 228 12.93 30.43 -13.65
N ASP A 229 14.00 29.66 -13.81
CA ASP A 229 13.98 28.46 -14.64
C ASP A 229 14.56 27.24 -13.93
N PHE A 230 14.03 26.07 -14.28
CA PHE A 230 14.67 24.77 -14.06
C PHE A 230 15.31 24.28 -15.35
N THR A 231 16.53 23.82 -15.28
CA THR A 231 17.29 23.26 -16.40
C THR A 231 17.59 21.79 -16.19
N PHE A 232 17.46 21.00 -17.23
CA PHE A 232 17.76 19.57 -17.28
C PHE A 232 18.37 19.25 -18.64
N SER A 233 19.57 18.65 -18.69
CA SER A 233 20.30 18.46 -19.95
C SER A 233 20.25 19.73 -20.82
N ASP A 234 19.71 19.61 -22.03
CA ASP A 234 19.51 20.72 -22.96
C ASP A 234 18.11 21.35 -22.86
N GLY A 235 17.27 20.86 -21.91
CA GLY A 235 15.91 21.36 -21.68
C GLY A 235 15.85 22.44 -20.60
N GLN A 236 14.93 23.38 -20.79
CA GLN A 236 14.61 24.42 -19.82
C GLN A 236 13.09 24.54 -19.66
N VAL A 237 12.63 24.68 -18.44
CA VAL A 237 11.22 24.92 -18.11
C VAL A 237 11.12 26.07 -17.13
N SER A 238 10.18 26.98 -17.37
CA SER A 238 9.93 28.07 -16.44
C SER A 238 9.42 27.54 -15.11
N CYS A 239 10.02 28.01 -14.03
CA CYS A 239 9.64 27.68 -12.68
C CYS A 239 8.17 28.11 -12.45
N PRO A 240 7.30 27.20 -11.94
CA PRO A 240 5.96 27.59 -11.52
C PRO A 240 5.99 28.78 -10.57
N LYS A 241 4.98 29.67 -10.65
CA LYS A 241 4.96 30.92 -9.87
C LYS A 241 5.15 30.70 -8.37
N ASP A 242 4.57 29.63 -7.85
CA ASP A 242 4.63 29.26 -6.44
C ASP A 242 6.04 28.82 -5.99
N LEU A 243 6.91 28.49 -6.94
CA LEU A 243 8.27 28.00 -6.71
C LEU A 243 9.37 29.04 -7.02
N LEU A 244 8.99 30.24 -7.47
CA LEU A 244 9.95 31.32 -7.78
C LEU A 244 10.78 31.71 -6.56
N GLY A 245 10.22 31.58 -5.35
CA GLY A 245 10.90 31.88 -4.10
C GLY A 245 11.92 30.83 -3.63
N LEU A 246 12.03 29.68 -4.33
CA LEU A 246 13.03 28.68 -3.99
C LEU A 246 14.44 29.19 -4.30
N PRO A 247 15.44 28.88 -3.46
CA PRO A 247 16.85 29.17 -3.74
C PRO A 247 17.32 28.55 -5.03
N ASP A 248 18.31 29.15 -5.68
CA ASP A 248 19.02 28.50 -6.78
C ASP A 248 19.80 27.30 -6.26
N GLY A 249 19.76 26.18 -7.00
CA GLY A 249 20.39 24.93 -6.54
C GLY A 249 19.88 23.68 -7.26
N ALA A 250 20.42 22.55 -6.86
CA ALA A 250 20.03 21.25 -7.37
C ALA A 250 18.76 20.73 -6.64
N TYR A 251 17.82 20.20 -7.43
CA TYR A 251 16.58 19.60 -6.94
C TYR A 251 16.30 18.30 -7.67
N ASN A 252 15.65 17.36 -6.98
CA ASN A 252 15.06 16.19 -7.58
C ASN A 252 13.57 16.47 -7.86
N ILE A 253 13.20 16.47 -9.14
CA ILE A 253 11.81 16.68 -9.53
C ILE A 253 11.14 15.33 -9.68
N GLY A 254 10.16 15.06 -8.80
CA GLY A 254 9.33 13.86 -8.85
C GLY A 254 8.09 14.11 -9.71
N ILE A 255 7.77 13.17 -10.59
CA ILE A 255 6.50 13.15 -11.34
C ILE A 255 5.96 11.73 -11.42
N ARG A 256 4.66 11.57 -11.16
CA ARG A 256 4.02 10.26 -11.23
C ARG A 256 3.92 9.78 -12.68
N PRO A 257 4.07 8.47 -12.97
CA PRO A 257 4.04 7.93 -14.32
C PRO A 257 2.81 8.32 -15.16
N HIS A 258 1.64 8.41 -14.54
CA HIS A 258 0.38 8.79 -15.20
C HIS A 258 0.22 10.31 -15.44
N HIS A 259 1.15 11.13 -14.99
CA HIS A 259 1.21 12.55 -15.29
C HIS A 259 2.18 12.86 -16.44
N LEU A 260 2.92 11.87 -16.94
CA LEU A 260 3.69 12.00 -18.17
C LEU A 260 2.79 11.77 -19.39
N MET A 261 2.84 12.65 -20.37
CA MET A 261 1.96 12.64 -21.53
C MET A 261 2.74 12.39 -22.82
N LEU A 262 2.12 11.67 -23.76
CA LEU A 262 2.67 11.46 -25.11
C LEU A 262 2.26 12.56 -26.10
N ASN A 263 1.27 13.40 -25.73
CA ASN A 263 0.78 14.48 -26.54
C ASN A 263 0.95 15.81 -25.82
N GLN A 264 1.30 16.84 -26.58
CA GLN A 264 1.39 18.20 -26.05
C GLN A 264 0.01 18.75 -25.67
N SER A 265 -0.09 19.44 -24.55
CA SER A 265 -1.25 20.22 -24.13
C SER A 265 -0.81 21.63 -23.73
N GLU A 266 -1.76 22.55 -23.53
CA GLU A 266 -1.43 23.93 -23.08
C GLU A 266 -0.70 23.96 -21.72
N ALA A 267 -0.94 22.97 -20.85
CA ALA A 267 -0.31 22.87 -19.55
C ALA A 267 1.11 22.27 -19.61
N THR A 268 1.47 21.58 -20.71
CA THR A 268 2.77 20.92 -20.84
C THR A 268 3.80 21.86 -21.44
N THR A 269 4.77 22.29 -20.63
CA THR A 269 5.78 23.28 -21.03
C THR A 269 7.19 22.69 -21.17
N LEU A 270 7.41 21.47 -20.66
CA LEU A 270 8.68 20.75 -20.81
C LEU A 270 8.48 19.51 -21.70
N LYS A 271 9.38 19.34 -22.67
CA LYS A 271 9.45 18.19 -23.56
C LYS A 271 10.78 17.48 -23.36
N ILE A 272 10.72 16.17 -23.20
CA ILE A 272 11.88 15.27 -23.18
C ILE A 272 11.72 14.30 -24.36
N GLN A 273 12.77 14.12 -25.15
CA GLN A 273 12.81 13.09 -26.18
C GLN A 273 13.76 11.99 -25.73
N ALA A 274 13.28 10.75 -25.70
CA ALA A 274 14.08 9.62 -25.27
C ALA A 274 13.74 8.33 -26.03
N PRO A 275 14.70 7.41 -26.20
CA PRO A 275 14.45 6.11 -26.82
C PRO A 275 13.70 5.18 -25.88
N VAL A 276 12.75 4.44 -26.45
CA VAL A 276 11.99 3.39 -25.77
C VAL A 276 12.90 2.20 -25.48
N SER A 277 12.98 1.80 -24.21
CA SER A 277 13.74 0.63 -23.77
C SER A 277 12.87 -0.62 -23.64
N SER A 278 11.61 -0.48 -23.24
CA SER A 278 10.61 -1.55 -23.23
C SER A 278 9.19 -0.99 -23.21
N THR A 279 8.22 -1.82 -23.60
CA THR A 279 6.80 -1.49 -23.56
C THR A 279 6.03 -2.67 -23.01
N GLU A 280 5.17 -2.42 -22.01
CA GLU A 280 4.29 -3.42 -21.41
C GLU A 280 2.84 -2.99 -21.62
N ILE A 281 2.01 -3.89 -22.16
CA ILE A 281 0.60 -3.62 -22.48
C ILE A 281 -0.27 -4.51 -21.60
N SER A 282 -1.06 -3.91 -20.70
CA SER A 282 -2.01 -4.63 -19.86
C SER A 282 -3.41 -4.77 -20.47
N GLY A 283 -3.64 -4.15 -21.63
CA GLY A 283 -4.95 -4.11 -22.32
C GLY A 283 -5.69 -2.79 -22.08
N SER A 284 -5.83 -2.33 -20.85
CA SER A 284 -6.41 -1.02 -20.50
C SER A 284 -5.37 0.10 -20.46
N GLU A 285 -4.10 -0.25 -20.25
CA GLU A 285 -2.99 0.68 -20.06
C GLU A 285 -1.74 0.18 -20.78
N THR A 286 -0.87 1.12 -21.08
CA THR A 286 0.47 0.86 -21.62
C THR A 286 1.51 1.54 -20.77
N PHE A 287 2.52 0.77 -20.34
CA PHE A 287 3.69 1.27 -19.63
C PHE A 287 4.82 1.36 -20.65
N ILE A 288 5.33 2.57 -20.87
CA ILE A 288 6.43 2.80 -21.81
C ILE A 288 7.65 3.22 -21.00
N HIS A 289 8.65 2.37 -20.99
CA HIS A 289 9.92 2.65 -20.35
C HIS A 289 10.86 3.31 -21.35
N VAL A 290 11.44 4.43 -20.97
CA VAL A 290 12.46 5.10 -21.75
C VAL A 290 13.74 5.23 -20.93
N SER A 291 14.88 5.21 -21.63
CA SER A 291 16.17 5.31 -20.99
C SER A 291 17.13 6.08 -21.89
N GLN A 292 17.67 7.18 -21.38
CA GLN A 292 18.68 7.99 -22.07
C GLN A 292 19.73 8.38 -21.02
N ASP A 293 20.97 7.97 -21.23
CA ASP A 293 22.07 8.14 -20.28
C ASP A 293 21.66 7.63 -18.88
N ASP A 294 21.73 8.47 -17.85
CA ASP A 294 21.32 8.15 -16.48
C ASP A 294 19.81 8.37 -16.22
N LEU A 295 19.07 8.94 -17.18
CA LEU A 295 17.65 9.19 -17.05
C LEU A 295 16.85 7.95 -17.42
N LYS A 296 16.01 7.48 -16.49
CA LYS A 296 15.05 6.41 -16.71
C LYS A 296 13.67 6.89 -16.32
N LEU A 297 12.73 6.87 -17.26
CA LEU A 297 11.35 7.26 -17.00
C LEU A 297 10.37 6.16 -17.40
N VAL A 298 9.24 6.12 -16.71
CA VAL A 298 8.10 5.27 -17.04
C VAL A 298 6.92 6.18 -17.34
N VAL A 299 6.35 6.05 -18.52
CA VAL A 299 5.10 6.72 -18.91
C VAL A 299 3.98 5.70 -18.77
N LEU A 300 2.95 6.03 -17.98
CA LEU A 300 1.73 5.23 -17.87
C LEU A 300 0.62 5.96 -18.64
N THR A 301 0.14 5.34 -19.71
CA THR A 301 -0.92 5.91 -20.56
C THR A 301 -2.08 4.95 -20.75
N HIS A 302 -3.29 5.48 -20.90
CA HIS A 302 -4.49 4.67 -21.15
C HIS A 302 -4.52 4.13 -22.57
N GLY A 303 -5.07 2.93 -22.72
CA GLY A 303 -5.22 2.25 -24.00
C GLY A 303 -3.96 1.53 -24.46
N VAL A 304 -4.03 1.02 -25.69
CA VAL A 304 -2.95 0.25 -26.32
C VAL A 304 -2.13 1.16 -27.21
N HIS A 305 -0.91 1.45 -26.80
CA HIS A 305 0.07 2.21 -27.58
C HIS A 305 1.16 1.26 -28.07
N ARG A 306 1.29 1.12 -29.41
CA ARG A 306 2.32 0.28 -30.03
C ARG A 306 3.53 1.13 -30.36
N VAL A 307 4.53 1.11 -29.50
CA VAL A 307 5.83 1.75 -29.68
C VAL A 307 6.90 0.67 -29.68
N GLY A 308 7.80 0.73 -30.65
CA GLY A 308 8.89 -0.22 -30.78
C GLY A 308 10.08 0.12 -29.86
N ILE A 309 10.83 -0.91 -29.48
CA ILE A 309 12.11 -0.70 -28.79
C ILE A 309 13.05 0.07 -29.69
N GLY A 310 13.67 1.13 -29.20
CA GLY A 310 14.54 2.04 -29.95
C GLY A 310 13.83 3.20 -30.63
N ASP A 311 12.49 3.20 -30.69
CA ASP A 311 11.75 4.36 -31.17
C ASP A 311 11.99 5.54 -30.24
N HIS A 312 12.22 6.73 -30.82
CA HIS A 312 12.31 7.97 -30.05
C HIS A 312 10.92 8.57 -29.89
N ILE A 313 10.50 8.74 -28.64
CA ILE A 313 9.21 9.35 -28.34
C ILE A 313 9.37 10.69 -27.62
N ASP A 314 8.42 11.57 -27.86
CA ASP A 314 8.29 12.84 -27.15
C ASP A 314 7.46 12.62 -25.90
N ILE A 315 8.00 13.03 -24.75
CA ILE A 315 7.35 12.96 -23.44
C ILE A 315 7.14 14.38 -22.96
N TYR A 316 5.90 14.71 -22.63
CA TYR A 316 5.51 16.04 -22.21
C TYR A 316 5.20 16.06 -20.71
N LEU A 317 5.70 17.05 -20.00
CA LEU A 317 5.56 17.21 -18.56
C LEU A 317 4.80 18.51 -18.25
N ASP A 318 3.90 18.41 -17.27
CA ASP A 318 3.19 19.55 -16.69
C ASP A 318 3.85 19.93 -15.36
N PRO A 319 4.49 21.11 -15.25
CA PRO A 319 5.15 21.54 -14.02
C PRO A 319 4.21 21.66 -12.81
N SER A 320 2.90 21.84 -13.02
CA SER A 320 1.91 21.88 -11.94
C SER A 320 1.76 20.52 -11.21
N LYS A 321 2.30 19.45 -11.79
CA LYS A 321 2.29 18.08 -11.26
C LYS A 321 3.60 17.68 -10.59
N PHE A 322 4.55 18.60 -10.46
CA PHE A 322 5.85 18.32 -9.90
C PHE A 322 5.82 18.24 -8.39
N PHE A 323 6.46 17.20 -7.86
CA PHE A 323 6.95 17.14 -6.49
C PHE A 323 8.40 17.62 -6.50
N ILE A 324 8.74 18.58 -5.68
CA ILE A 324 10.09 19.14 -5.61
C ILE A 324 10.76 18.64 -4.34
N PHE A 325 11.87 17.95 -4.49
CA PHE A 325 12.70 17.48 -3.37
C PHE A 325 14.04 18.20 -3.42
N ASP A 326 14.58 18.52 -2.24
CA ASP A 326 15.92 19.10 -2.12
C ASP A 326 17.02 18.04 -2.32
N GLN A 327 18.27 18.46 -2.18
CA GLN A 327 19.44 17.59 -2.32
C GLN A 327 19.53 16.48 -1.23
N HIS A 328 18.71 16.54 -0.18
CA HIS A 328 18.58 15.55 0.89
C HIS A 328 17.30 14.71 0.74
N ASP A 329 16.66 14.79 -0.43
CA ASP A 329 15.40 14.12 -0.75
C ASP A 329 14.21 14.53 0.15
N ALA A 330 14.30 15.65 0.88
CA ALA A 330 13.20 16.20 1.62
C ALA A 330 12.23 16.96 0.70
N LEU A 331 10.91 16.78 0.90
CA LEU A 331 9.91 17.51 0.12
C LEU A 331 9.97 19.01 0.40
N VAL A 332 10.11 19.79 -0.65
CA VAL A 332 10.06 21.27 -0.64
C VAL A 332 8.69 21.76 -1.11
N SER A 333 8.14 21.11 -2.14
CA SER A 333 6.82 21.46 -2.68
C SER A 333 6.14 20.24 -3.29
N ALA A 334 4.82 20.16 -3.13
CA ALA A 334 3.96 19.18 -3.77
C ALA A 334 2.96 19.87 -4.71
N PRO A 335 2.42 19.13 -5.70
CA PRO A 335 1.36 19.63 -6.56
C PRO A 335 0.16 20.11 -5.74
N ASN A 336 -0.41 21.28 -6.06
CA ASN A 336 -1.68 21.70 -5.50
C ASN A 336 -2.79 20.76 -6.00
N VAL A 337 -3.15 19.78 -5.19
CA VAL A 337 -4.34 18.96 -5.44
C VAL A 337 -5.54 19.79 -5.00
N GLY A 338 -6.13 20.53 -5.95
CA GLY A 338 -7.40 21.19 -5.71
C GLY A 338 -8.40 20.11 -5.26
N ILE A 339 -8.94 20.25 -4.05
CA ILE A 339 -10.10 19.47 -3.62
C ILE A 339 -11.24 19.93 -4.52
N ALA A 340 -11.59 19.10 -5.51
CA ALA A 340 -12.75 19.33 -6.37
C ALA A 340 -14.03 18.97 -5.61
#